data_879a24fe4030d3722c61442dd6d32a15
#
_entry.id   879a24fe4030d3722c61442dd6d32a15
#
_cell.length_a   1.000
_cell.length_b   1.000
_cell.length_c   1.000
_cell.angle_alpha   90.00
_cell.angle_beta   90.00
_cell.angle_gamma   90.00
#
_symmetry.space_group_name_H-M   'P 1'
#
loop_
_entity.id
_entity.type
_entity.pdbx_description
1 polymer ?
#
loop_
_entity_poly.entity_id
_entity_poly.type
_entity_poly.pdbx_seq_one_letter_code
_entity_poly.pdbx_strand_id
1 'polypeptide(L)' 'KLTAAGYSKIHDVDFDDGVWKAEAERADGNDVEIHLAANTGEIIHVEND' A
#
# COMPACT_ATOMS: atom_id res chain seq x y z
N LYS A 1 -1.42 -0.85 9.38
CA LYS A 1 -0.92 0.48 9.02
C LYS A 1 -1.67 1.12 7.88
N LEU A 2 -1.99 0.33 6.87
CA LEU A 2 -2.69 0.86 5.71
C LEU A 2 -4.11 1.30 6.05
N THR A 3 -4.80 0.56 6.92
CA THR A 3 -6.14 0.96 7.34
C THR A 3 -6.12 2.27 8.12
N ALA A 4 -5.09 2.49 8.92
CA ALA A 4 -4.95 3.75 9.67
C ALA A 4 -4.71 4.92 8.75
N ALA A 5 -4.15 4.69 7.55
CA ALA A 5 -3.91 5.72 6.56
C ALA A 5 -5.14 5.96 5.65
N GLY A 6 -6.26 5.27 5.90
CA GLY A 6 -7.47 5.47 5.11
C GLY A 6 -7.62 4.55 3.92
N TYR A 7 -6.82 3.50 3.83
CA TYR A 7 -6.91 2.52 2.77
C TYR A 7 -7.71 1.32 3.23
N SER A 8 -8.41 0.69 2.30
CA SER A 8 -9.21 -0.51 2.59
C SER A 8 -9.08 -1.50 1.44
N LYS A 9 -9.67 -2.69 1.62
CA LYS A 9 -9.68 -3.75 0.60
C LYS A 9 -8.26 -4.05 0.11
N ILE A 10 -7.34 -4.19 1.07
CA ILE A 10 -5.94 -4.45 0.78
C ILE A 10 -5.81 -5.87 0.22
N HIS A 11 -5.15 -6.00 -0.92
CA HIS A 11 -4.94 -7.29 -1.56
C HIS A 11 -3.66 -7.26 -2.38
N ASP A 12 -3.29 -8.41 -2.92
CA ASP A 12 -2.10 -8.56 -3.78
C ASP A 12 -0.84 -8.02 -3.11
N VAL A 13 -0.59 -8.48 -1.89
CA VAL A 13 0.58 -8.05 -1.13
C VAL A 13 1.78 -8.87 -1.57
N ASP A 14 2.82 -8.19 -2.05
CA ASP A 14 4.07 -8.82 -2.47
C ASP A 14 5.25 -8.19 -1.77
N PHE A 15 6.26 -8.98 -1.50
CA PHE A 15 7.53 -8.49 -0.97
C PHE A 15 8.59 -8.58 -2.05
N ASP A 16 9.28 -7.48 -2.31
CA ASP A 16 10.31 -7.44 -3.34
C ASP A 16 11.43 -6.51 -2.92
N ASP A 17 12.61 -7.09 -2.69
CA ASP A 17 13.85 -6.36 -2.45
C ASP A 17 13.72 -5.29 -1.36
N GLY A 18 13.21 -5.70 -0.19
CA GLY A 18 13.08 -4.81 0.95
C GLY A 18 11.89 -3.87 0.90
N VAL A 19 10.99 -4.07 -0.06
CA VAL A 19 9.80 -3.23 -0.22
C VAL A 19 8.55 -4.11 -0.29
N TRP A 20 7.55 -3.77 0.51
CA TRP A 20 6.23 -4.38 0.39
C TRP A 20 5.40 -3.59 -0.61
N LYS A 21 4.79 -4.30 -1.54
CA LYS A 21 3.89 -3.71 -2.52
C LYS A 21 2.50 -4.28 -2.27
N ALA A 22 1.53 -3.41 -2.09
CA ALA A 22 0.16 -3.83 -1.82
C ALA A 22 -0.79 -3.01 -2.66
N GLU A 23 -1.86 -3.66 -3.15
CA GLU A 23 -2.94 -2.93 -3.80
C GLU A 23 -4.06 -2.72 -2.79
N ALA A 24 -4.61 -1.52 -2.80
CA ALA A 24 -5.67 -1.16 -1.86
C ALA A 24 -6.62 -0.17 -2.52
N GLU A 25 -7.76 0.06 -1.87
CA GLU A 25 -8.74 1.03 -2.31
C GLU A 25 -8.68 2.24 -1.39
N ARG A 26 -8.62 3.42 -1.97
CA ARG A 26 -8.66 4.67 -1.20
C ARG A 26 -10.08 4.95 -0.74
N ALA A 27 -10.19 5.89 0.21
CA ALA A 27 -11.50 6.28 0.74
C ALA A 27 -12.44 6.82 -0.33
N ASP A 28 -11.90 7.36 -1.41
CA ASP A 28 -12.69 7.88 -2.53
C ASP A 28 -13.05 6.81 -3.57
N GLY A 29 -12.64 5.56 -3.35
CA GLY A 29 -12.98 4.45 -4.22
C GLY A 29 -11.99 4.17 -5.33
N ASN A 30 -10.90 4.91 -5.40
CA ASN A 30 -9.86 4.68 -6.40
C ASN A 30 -8.87 3.62 -5.94
N ASP A 31 -8.44 2.78 -6.86
CA ASP A 31 -7.43 1.77 -6.58
C ASP A 31 -6.04 2.38 -6.65
N VAL A 32 -5.18 1.96 -5.73
CA VAL A 32 -3.81 2.44 -5.68
C VAL A 32 -2.86 1.28 -5.38
N GLU A 33 -1.62 1.43 -5.82
CA GLU A 33 -0.54 0.54 -5.42
C GLU A 33 0.32 1.27 -4.40
N ILE A 34 0.52 0.65 -3.25
CA ILE A 34 1.23 1.26 -2.13
C ILE A 34 2.52 0.51 -1.89
N HIS A 35 3.62 1.25 -1.82
CA HIS A 35 4.94 0.69 -1.53
C HIS A 35 5.34 1.10 -0.12
N LEU A 36 5.73 0.11 0.68
CA LEU A 36 6.14 0.33 2.06
C LEU A 36 7.54 -0.21 2.28
N ALA A 37 8.31 0.53 3.06
CA ALA A 37 9.63 0.08 3.47
C ALA A 37 9.47 -1.08 4.44
N ALA A 38 10.10 -2.23 4.14
CA ALA A 38 9.92 -3.44 4.95
C ALA A 38 10.48 -3.28 6.36
N ASN A 39 11.53 -2.49 6.53
CA ASN A 39 12.19 -2.35 7.82
C ASN A 39 11.47 -1.40 8.77
N THR A 40 10.65 -0.49 8.27
CA THR A 40 9.96 0.50 9.10
C THR A 40 8.45 0.44 8.96
N GLY A 41 7.95 -0.12 7.86
CA GLY A 41 6.52 -0.14 7.58
C GLY A 41 5.98 1.20 7.09
N GLU A 42 6.86 2.13 6.76
CA GLU A 42 6.45 3.44 6.28
C GLU A 42 6.07 3.40 4.81
N ILE A 43 5.05 4.18 4.45
CA ILE A 43 4.67 4.31 3.05
C ILE A 43 5.70 5.18 2.36
N ILE A 44 6.37 4.63 1.34
CA ILE A 44 7.41 5.35 0.61
C ILE A 44 6.95 5.79 -0.77
N HIS A 45 5.86 5.21 -1.27
CA HIS A 45 5.34 5.56 -2.59
C HIS A 45 3.91 5.09 -2.72
N VAL A 46 3.07 5.91 -3.33
CA VAL A 46 1.69 5.55 -3.65
C VAL A 46 1.44 5.89 -5.11
N GLU A 47 1.00 4.90 -5.86
CA GLU A 47 0.78 5.05 -7.29
C GLU A 47 -0.68 4.77 -7.61
N ASN A 48 -1.32 5.67 -8.34
CA ASN A 48 -2.70 5.47 -8.77
C ASN A 48 -2.76 4.48 -9.94
N ASP A 49 -3.71 3.58 -9.86
CA ASP A 49 -3.98 2.64 -10.96
C ASP A 49 -4.94 3.22 -11.98
#